data_3b3d6fd28b4644eb824e63afdd162f0d
#
_entry.id   3b3d6fd28b4644eb824e63afdd162f0d
#
_cell.length_a   1.000
_cell.length_b   1.000
_cell.length_c   1.000
_cell.angle_alpha   90.00
_cell.angle_beta   90.00
_cell.angle_gamma   90.00
#
_symmetry.space_group_name_H-M   'P 1'
#
loop_
_entity.id
_entity.type
_entity.pdbx_description
1 polymer ?
#
loop_
_entity_poly.entity_id
_entity_poly.type
_entity_poly.pdbx_seq_one_letter_code
_entity_poly.pdbx_strand_id
1 'polypeptide(L)' 'MNTKNRDIRLAAGGAGIKQWQIAEKLGIQDTTLSKKLRKELPQEEKEKIIGIIAELAKEAE' A
#
# COMPACT_ATOMS: atom_id res chain seq x y z
N MET A 1 19.58 0.87 2.46
CA MET A 1 18.29 0.18 2.59
C MET A 1 17.17 1.22 2.59
N ASN A 2 16.13 1.00 1.80
CA ASN A 2 15.02 1.96 1.71
C ASN A 2 14.02 1.70 2.85
N THR A 3 13.93 2.65 3.79
CA THR A 3 13.02 2.55 4.93
C THR A 3 11.75 3.37 4.74
N LYS A 4 11.61 4.03 3.59
CA LYS A 4 10.43 4.87 3.33
C LYS A 4 9.19 3.99 3.21
N ASN A 5 8.11 4.45 3.82
CA ASN A 5 6.82 3.75 3.84
C ASN A 5 6.93 2.34 4.42
N ARG A 6 7.79 2.18 5.41
CA ARG A 6 8.02 0.88 6.04
C ARG A 6 6.74 0.32 6.66
N ASP A 7 5.94 1.16 7.27
CA ASP A 7 4.66 0.77 7.87
C ASP A 7 3.71 0.19 6.81
N ILE A 8 3.67 0.79 5.62
CA ILE A 8 2.87 0.29 4.51
C ILE A 8 3.39 -1.07 4.05
N ARG A 9 4.70 -1.19 3.90
CA ARG A 9 5.32 -2.44 3.44
C ARG A 9 5.10 -3.58 4.43
N LEU A 10 5.20 -3.28 5.72
CA LEU A 10 4.97 -4.27 6.76
C LEU A 10 3.51 -4.70 6.80
N ALA A 11 2.59 -3.76 6.67
CA ALA A 11 1.16 -4.06 6.67
C ALA A 11 0.79 -4.93 5.47
N ALA A 12 1.26 -4.57 4.28
CA ALA A 12 0.97 -5.33 3.07
C ALA A 12 1.60 -6.72 3.12
N GLY A 13 2.86 -6.80 3.54
CA GLY A 13 3.57 -8.07 3.64
C GLY A 13 2.92 -9.01 4.66
N GLY A 14 2.52 -8.48 5.81
CA GLY A 14 1.87 -9.26 6.84
C GLY A 14 0.50 -9.78 6.42
N ALA A 15 -0.19 -9.06 5.56
CA ALA A 15 -1.50 -9.45 5.05
C ALA A 15 -1.43 -10.25 3.74
N GLY A 16 -0.25 -10.37 3.16
CA GLY A 16 -0.09 -11.05 1.88
C GLY A 16 -0.65 -10.27 0.70
N ILE A 17 -0.72 -8.95 0.83
CA ILE A 17 -1.27 -8.08 -0.20
C ILE A 17 -0.17 -7.57 -1.11
N LYS A 18 -0.40 -7.62 -2.40
CA LYS A 18 0.56 -7.18 -3.40
C LYS A 18 0.30 -5.73 -3.80
N GLN A 19 1.36 -5.06 -4.25
CA GLN A 19 1.28 -3.66 -4.63
C GLN A 19 0.21 -3.39 -5.70
N TRP A 20 0.10 -4.25 -6.70
CA TRP A 20 -0.87 -4.05 -7.77
C TRP A 20 -2.31 -4.08 -7.26
N GLN A 21 -2.56 -4.87 -6.21
CA GLN A 21 -3.90 -4.92 -5.60
C GLN A 21 -4.27 -3.59 -4.97
N ILE A 22 -3.30 -2.95 -4.30
CA ILE A 22 -3.50 -1.63 -3.71
C ILE A 22 -3.76 -0.59 -4.80
N ALA A 23 -2.95 -0.63 -5.86
CA ALA A 23 -3.08 0.31 -6.98
C ALA A 23 -4.46 0.20 -7.63
N GLU A 24 -4.95 -1.03 -7.80
CA GLU A 24 -6.26 -1.27 -8.37
C GLU A 24 -7.36 -0.64 -7.53
N LYS A 25 -7.29 -0.79 -6.21
CA LYS A 25 -8.27 -0.17 -5.32
C LYS A 25 -8.19 1.35 -5.33
N LEU A 26 -7.00 1.90 -5.53
CA LEU A 26 -6.81 3.34 -5.63
C LEU A 26 -7.24 3.90 -6.99
N GLY A 27 -7.44 3.03 -7.97
CA GLY A 27 -7.78 3.46 -9.32
C GLY A 27 -6.61 4.03 -10.10
N ILE A 28 -5.39 3.58 -9.77
CA ILE A 28 -4.17 4.02 -10.44
C ILE A 28 -3.38 2.80 -10.91
N GLN A 29 -2.39 3.03 -11.76
CA GLN A 29 -1.52 1.96 -12.23
C GLN A 29 -0.50 1.60 -11.14
N ASP A 30 -0.04 0.36 -11.14
CA ASP A 30 0.96 -0.09 -10.16
C ASP A 30 2.28 0.66 -10.32
N THR A 31 2.64 1.05 -11.54
CA THR A 31 3.82 1.88 -11.78
C THR A 31 3.70 3.25 -11.12
N THR A 32 2.49 3.82 -11.14
CA THR A 32 2.21 5.09 -10.48
C THR A 32 2.36 4.95 -8.97
N LEU A 33 1.83 3.88 -8.42
CA LEU A 33 1.96 3.62 -6.99
C LEU A 33 3.42 3.39 -6.60
N SER A 34 4.17 2.67 -7.43
CA SER A 34 5.59 2.42 -7.19
C SER A 34 6.36 3.74 -7.09
N LYS A 35 6.06 4.69 -7.98
CA LYS A 35 6.70 6.01 -7.95
C LYS A 35 6.35 6.77 -6.68
N LYS A 36 5.11 6.69 -6.25
CA LYS A 36 4.67 7.34 -5.01
C LYS A 36 5.39 6.75 -3.80
N LEU A 37 5.59 5.45 -3.77
CA LEU A 37 6.22 4.77 -2.65
C LEU A 37 7.73 5.00 -2.56
N ARG A 38 8.33 5.61 -3.56
CA ARG A 38 9.74 5.97 -3.51
C ARG A 38 10.00 7.10 -2.52
N LYS A 39 8.98 7.88 -2.20
CA LYS A 39 9.06 8.96 -1.23
C LYS A 39 8.21 8.63 -0.02
N GLU A 40 8.61 9.13 1.13
CA GLU A 40 7.80 8.98 2.33
C GLU A 40 6.48 9.70 2.12
N LEU A 41 5.37 8.98 2.24
CA LEU A 41 4.05 9.53 2.00
C LEU A 41 3.55 10.32 3.22
N PRO A 42 2.70 11.35 3.00
CA PRO A 42 2.03 12.04 4.09
C PRO A 42 1.16 11.06 4.89
N GLN A 43 0.93 11.38 6.15
CA GLN A 43 0.14 10.53 7.04
C GLN A 43 -1.25 10.21 6.46
N GLU A 44 -1.88 11.18 5.82
CA GLU A 44 -3.20 10.99 5.21
C GLU A 44 -3.18 9.90 4.15
N GLU A 45 -2.17 9.89 3.28
CA GLU A 45 -2.06 8.87 2.25
C GLU A 45 -1.71 7.52 2.85
N LYS A 46 -0.86 7.50 3.87
CA LYS A 46 -0.51 6.25 4.55
C LYS A 46 -1.75 5.60 5.17
N GLU A 47 -2.56 6.38 5.85
CA GLU A 47 -3.78 5.89 6.47
C GLU A 47 -4.74 5.33 5.44
N LYS A 48 -4.86 6.00 4.30
CA LYS A 48 -5.70 5.55 3.21
C LYS A 48 -5.23 4.20 2.67
N ILE A 49 -3.94 4.08 2.43
CA ILE A 49 -3.37 2.85 1.89
C ILE A 49 -3.47 1.70 2.90
N ILE A 50 -3.19 1.97 4.15
CA ILE A 50 -3.30 0.96 5.21
C ILE A 50 -4.75 0.50 5.35
N GLY A 51 -5.72 1.41 5.22
CA GLY A 51 -7.13 1.06 5.20
C GLY A 51 -7.48 0.14 4.04
N ILE A 52 -6.90 0.41 2.87
CA ILE A 52 -7.10 -0.43 1.69
C ILE A 52 -6.50 -1.82 1.91
N ILE A 53 -5.32 -1.89 2.50
CA ILE A 53 -4.67 -3.17 2.82
C ILE A 53 -5.55 -3.99 3.76
N ALA A 54 -6.10 -3.36 4.79
CA ALA A 54 -6.98 -4.04 5.72
C ALA A 54 -8.23 -4.57 5.03
N GLU A 55 -8.80 -3.78 4.11
CA GLU A 55 -9.96 -4.16 3.33
C GLU A 55 -9.68 -5.35 2.43
N LEU A 56 -8.56 -5.31 1.73
CA LEU A 56 -8.14 -6.40 0.85
C LEU A 56 -7.86 -7.69 1.64
N ALA A 57 -7.26 -7.56 2.81
CA ALA A 57 -6.98 -8.70 3.66
C ALA A 57 -8.27 -9.35 4.12
N LYS A 58 -9.30 -8.56 4.40
CA LYS A 58 -10.60 -9.05 4.80
C LYS A 58 -11.29 -9.77 3.65
N GLU A 59 -11.18 -9.22 2.44
CA GLU A 59 -11.76 -9.84 1.24
C GLU A 59 -11.09 -11.17 0.89
N ALA A 60 -9.83 -11.33 1.26
CA ALA A 60 -9.06 -12.53 0.94
C ALA A 60 -9.34 -13.71 1.87
N GLU A 61 -10.07 -13.49 2.93
CA GLU A 61 -10.41 -14.58 3.88
C GLU A 61 -11.50 -15.52 3.37
#